data_2db83648e28137e58413a14648313a72
#
_entry.id   2db83648e28137e58413a14648313a72
#
_cell.length_a   1.000
_cell.length_b   1.000
_cell.length_c   1.000
_cell.angle_alpha   90.00
_cell.angle_beta   90.00
_cell.angle_gamma   90.00
#
_symmetry.space_group_name_H-M   'P 1'
#
loop_
_entity.id
_entity.type
_entity.pdbx_description
1 polymer ?
#
loop_
_entity_poly.entity_id
_entity_poly.type
_entity_poly.pdbx_seq_one_letter_code
_entity_poly.pdbx_strand_id
1 'polypeptide(L)'
;MPLPSRMTVIAIRAPGGPEMLVPQERPVPAPGPGEILVKVVAAGVNRPDVRQRQGTYPPPKGATDIPGLEIAGEVAALGPDAKRWKLGDKVCALVVGGGYAQYCLAYENHALPVPASLSMIEAAAIPETFFTCWQNMFMRASFNSGDWVLVHGGTSGIGTTAIMLAKAFGAHVIATAGSAEKCEAARKLGADVAVNYKTEDFVAATRQATEGKGANLIVDIVGGDYIDRNYEAAADNGQIAQVSFTEGPKATANFARLMQKRLHHTGSTLRPRTVAEKAAIARGIEDKVWPLVAEGKIRPVIDSTFPLEQASAAHARMETSQHIGKIVLTL
;
A
#
# COMPACT_ATOMS: atom_id res chain seq x y z
N MET A 1 20.49 25.40 -5.55
CA MET A 1 21.87 24.84 -5.66
C MET A 1 21.89 23.88 -6.85
N PRO A 2 23.00 23.75 -7.59
CA PRO A 2 23.09 22.77 -8.67
C PRO A 2 22.89 21.35 -8.11
N LEU A 3 22.30 20.47 -8.91
CA LEU A 3 22.13 19.07 -8.56
C LEU A 3 23.49 18.36 -8.49
N PRO A 4 23.71 17.44 -7.55
CA PRO A 4 24.90 16.62 -7.55
C PRO A 4 24.91 15.68 -8.76
N SER A 5 26.11 15.29 -9.21
CA SER A 5 26.23 14.33 -10.33
C SER A 5 26.00 12.88 -9.89
N ARG A 6 26.17 12.58 -8.59
CA ARG A 6 26.03 11.24 -8.00
C ARG A 6 25.18 11.30 -6.74
N MET A 7 24.62 10.17 -6.38
CA MET A 7 23.77 9.99 -5.20
C MET A 7 24.00 8.62 -4.57
N THR A 8 23.77 8.52 -3.27
CA THR A 8 23.69 7.24 -2.56
C THR A 8 22.34 6.58 -2.82
N VAL A 9 22.38 5.30 -3.14
CA VAL A 9 21.21 4.44 -3.30
C VAL A 9 21.39 3.16 -2.48
N ILE A 10 20.32 2.46 -2.17
CA ILE A 10 20.39 1.09 -1.69
C ILE A 10 20.15 0.14 -2.87
N ALA A 11 21.19 -0.60 -3.24
CA ALA A 11 21.14 -1.59 -4.30
C ALA A 11 20.94 -3.01 -3.76
N ILE A 12 20.37 -3.88 -4.57
CA ILE A 12 20.28 -5.32 -4.29
C ILE A 12 21.51 -5.99 -4.94
N ARG A 13 22.44 -6.46 -4.12
CA ARG A 13 23.69 -7.09 -4.60
C ARG A 13 23.44 -8.42 -5.31
N ALA A 14 22.50 -9.21 -4.80
CA ALA A 14 22.03 -10.47 -5.35
C ALA A 14 20.67 -10.83 -4.72
N PRO A 15 19.87 -11.71 -5.34
CA PRO A 15 18.68 -12.23 -4.68
C PRO A 15 19.04 -12.92 -3.34
N GLY A 16 18.32 -12.61 -2.27
CA GLY A 16 18.63 -13.20 -0.96
C GLY A 16 17.98 -12.52 0.23
N GLY A 17 18.61 -12.65 1.39
CA GLY A 17 18.18 -12.09 2.66
C GLY A 17 18.39 -10.57 2.76
N PRO A 18 17.99 -9.95 3.89
CA PRO A 18 18.08 -8.50 4.09
C PRO A 18 19.50 -7.93 3.89
N GLU A 19 20.53 -8.69 4.18
CA GLU A 19 21.95 -8.35 3.99
C GLU A 19 22.36 -8.11 2.53
N MET A 20 21.51 -8.45 1.58
CA MET A 20 21.73 -8.17 0.15
C MET A 20 21.46 -6.70 -0.21
N LEU A 21 20.84 -5.93 0.68
CA LEU A 21 20.66 -4.49 0.52
C LEU A 21 21.91 -3.76 0.97
N VAL A 22 22.59 -3.12 0.02
CA VAL A 22 23.87 -2.44 0.27
C VAL A 22 23.89 -1.01 -0.29
N PRO A 23 24.49 -0.05 0.41
CA PRO A 23 24.70 1.28 -0.13
C PRO A 23 25.62 1.25 -1.39
N GLN A 24 25.27 2.05 -2.39
CA GLN A 24 26.00 2.17 -3.63
C GLN A 24 25.91 3.59 -4.19
N GLU A 25 26.97 4.08 -4.84
CA GLU A 25 26.94 5.34 -5.56
C GLU A 25 26.44 5.15 -7.00
N ARG A 26 25.43 5.92 -7.40
CA ARG A 26 24.85 5.93 -8.75
C ARG A 26 24.78 7.37 -9.29
N PRO A 27 24.74 7.58 -10.61
CA PRO A 27 24.41 8.89 -11.17
C PRO A 27 23.02 9.34 -10.74
N VAL A 28 22.86 10.65 -10.51
CA VAL A 28 21.51 11.24 -10.34
C VAL A 28 20.80 11.19 -11.70
N PRO A 29 19.58 10.61 -11.78
CA PRO A 29 18.86 10.49 -13.04
C PRO A 29 18.31 11.85 -13.50
N ALA A 30 18.25 12.05 -14.81
CA ALA A 30 17.59 13.21 -15.40
C ALA A 30 16.10 12.90 -15.66
N PRO A 31 15.16 13.79 -15.30
CA PRO A 31 13.75 13.55 -15.54
C PRO A 31 13.42 13.66 -17.03
N GLY A 32 12.67 12.68 -17.54
CA GLY A 32 12.13 12.62 -18.88
C GLY A 32 10.80 13.40 -19.03
N PRO A 33 10.13 13.32 -20.21
CA PRO A 33 8.86 13.99 -20.43
C PRO A 33 7.78 13.60 -19.41
N GLY A 34 7.17 14.61 -18.77
CA GLY A 34 6.14 14.41 -17.74
C GLY A 34 6.64 13.86 -16.42
N GLU A 35 7.95 13.77 -16.24
CA GLU A 35 8.58 13.35 -14.97
C GLU A 35 9.10 14.53 -14.17
N ILE A 36 9.18 14.33 -12.87
CA ILE A 36 9.86 15.21 -11.92
C ILE A 36 10.96 14.43 -11.22
N LEU A 37 12.05 15.10 -10.86
CA LEU A 37 13.05 14.57 -9.96
C LEU A 37 12.74 15.04 -8.55
N VAL A 38 12.57 14.13 -7.62
CA VAL A 38 12.30 14.42 -6.21
C VAL A 38 13.57 14.19 -5.40
N LYS A 39 14.01 15.19 -4.62
CA LYS A 39 14.98 15.01 -3.54
C LYS A 39 14.24 14.31 -2.39
N VAL A 40 14.54 13.04 -2.17
CA VAL A 40 13.83 12.20 -1.23
C VAL A 40 14.18 12.58 0.20
N VAL A 41 13.17 12.69 1.04
CA VAL A 41 13.30 12.90 2.50
C VAL A 41 12.92 11.62 3.24
N ALA A 42 11.94 10.87 2.69
CA ALA A 42 11.52 9.59 3.25
C ALA A 42 10.99 8.66 2.15
N ALA A 43 11.14 7.35 2.34
CA ALA A 43 10.64 6.30 1.45
C ALA A 43 9.94 5.18 2.25
N GLY A 44 8.74 4.80 1.84
CA GLY A 44 8.02 3.69 2.48
C GLY A 44 8.59 2.33 2.08
N VAL A 45 8.60 1.40 3.04
CA VAL A 45 8.98 0.00 2.82
C VAL A 45 7.73 -0.83 2.58
N ASN A 46 7.74 -1.66 1.55
CA ASN A 46 6.59 -2.45 1.11
C ASN A 46 6.97 -3.93 0.89
N ARG A 47 6.01 -4.83 1.00
CA ARG A 47 6.23 -6.26 0.75
C ARG A 47 6.78 -6.56 -0.66
N PRO A 48 6.37 -5.85 -1.73
CA PRO A 48 6.99 -5.99 -3.05
C PRO A 48 8.49 -5.67 -3.09
N ASP A 49 8.99 -4.73 -2.26
CA ASP A 49 10.43 -4.43 -2.17
C ASP A 49 11.21 -5.63 -1.61
N VAL A 50 10.65 -6.29 -0.58
CA VAL A 50 11.19 -7.54 -0.04
C VAL A 50 11.21 -8.63 -1.11
N ARG A 51 10.12 -8.81 -1.87
CA ARG A 51 10.03 -9.78 -2.96
C ARG A 51 10.98 -9.45 -4.11
N GLN A 52 11.19 -8.17 -4.42
CA GLN A 52 12.20 -7.75 -5.41
C GLN A 52 13.59 -8.14 -4.95
N ARG A 53 13.96 -7.87 -3.68
CA ARG A 53 15.22 -8.30 -3.10
C ARG A 53 15.40 -9.82 -3.15
N GLN A 54 14.34 -10.58 -2.90
CA GLN A 54 14.34 -12.06 -2.99
C GLN A 54 14.35 -12.60 -4.42
N GLY A 55 14.27 -11.74 -5.46
CA GLY A 55 14.25 -12.13 -6.88
C GLY A 55 12.90 -12.68 -7.37
N THR A 56 11.83 -12.61 -6.56
CA THR A 56 10.51 -13.16 -6.89
C THR A 56 9.52 -12.11 -7.45
N TYR A 57 9.92 -10.83 -7.47
CA TYR A 57 9.12 -9.71 -7.99
C TYR A 57 10.02 -8.72 -8.75
N PRO A 58 10.50 -9.06 -9.95
CA PRO A 58 11.41 -8.21 -10.71
C PRO A 58 10.74 -6.88 -11.11
N PRO A 59 11.54 -5.79 -11.28
CA PRO A 59 11.02 -4.54 -11.82
C PRO A 59 10.50 -4.75 -13.25
N PRO A 60 9.50 -3.96 -13.69
CA PRO A 60 9.07 -3.95 -15.08
C PRO A 60 10.24 -3.60 -16.02
N LYS A 61 10.16 -4.07 -17.28
CA LYS A 61 11.18 -3.78 -18.29
C LYS A 61 11.36 -2.25 -18.45
N GLY A 62 12.59 -1.78 -18.35
CA GLY A 62 12.94 -0.36 -18.44
C GLY A 62 12.85 0.43 -17.13
N ALA A 63 12.30 -0.16 -16.06
CA ALA A 63 12.36 0.46 -14.74
C ALA A 63 13.72 0.25 -14.08
N THR A 64 14.05 1.11 -13.12
CA THR A 64 15.27 0.98 -12.31
C THR A 64 15.27 -0.32 -11.49
N ASP A 65 16.46 -0.85 -11.24
CA ASP A 65 16.71 -2.00 -10.36
C ASP A 65 16.71 -1.62 -8.87
N ILE A 66 16.82 -0.31 -8.56
CA ILE A 66 16.78 0.21 -7.19
C ILE A 66 15.38 -0.01 -6.62
N PRO A 67 15.23 -0.62 -5.42
CA PRO A 67 13.92 -0.83 -4.79
C PRO A 67 13.30 0.48 -4.28
N GLY A 68 12.09 0.36 -3.73
CA GLY A 68 11.31 1.48 -3.19
C GLY A 68 10.23 1.96 -4.14
N LEU A 69 8.96 1.78 -3.74
CA LEU A 69 7.78 2.02 -4.58
C LEU A 69 7.03 3.31 -4.22
N GLU A 70 7.44 3.98 -3.14
CA GLU A 70 6.83 5.24 -2.70
C GLU A 70 7.84 6.12 -1.98
N ILE A 71 7.66 7.42 -2.15
CA ILE A 71 8.55 8.44 -1.59
C ILE A 71 7.76 9.66 -1.13
N ALA A 72 8.39 10.47 -0.25
CA ALA A 72 8.06 11.88 -0.06
C ALA A 72 9.34 12.71 -0.05
N GLY A 73 9.25 13.93 -0.56
CA GLY A 73 10.38 14.83 -0.67
C GLY A 73 10.04 16.15 -1.36
N GLU A 74 11.06 16.80 -1.88
CA GLU A 74 10.95 18.10 -2.54
C GLU A 74 11.30 17.99 -4.03
N VAL A 75 10.54 18.64 -4.89
CA VAL A 75 10.80 18.68 -6.33
C VAL A 75 12.13 19.41 -6.58
N ALA A 76 13.12 18.70 -7.12
CA ALA A 76 14.48 19.18 -7.35
C ALA A 76 14.75 19.53 -8.83
N ALA A 77 14.04 18.88 -9.78
CA ALA A 77 14.07 19.22 -11.20
C ALA A 77 12.77 18.82 -11.89
N LEU A 78 12.51 19.45 -13.03
CA LEU A 78 11.34 19.18 -13.87
C LEU A 78 11.83 18.65 -15.23
N GLY A 79 11.23 17.59 -15.72
CA GLY A 79 11.42 17.12 -17.08
C GLY A 79 10.68 17.96 -18.11
N PRO A 80 10.92 17.73 -19.40
CA PRO A 80 10.13 18.34 -20.45
C PRO A 80 8.63 18.05 -20.24
N ASP A 81 7.79 19.05 -20.47
CA ASP A 81 6.33 18.97 -20.34
C ASP A 81 5.75 18.76 -18.94
N ALA A 82 6.57 18.64 -17.90
CA ALA A 82 6.11 18.66 -16.53
C ALA A 82 5.67 20.08 -16.12
N LYS A 83 4.37 20.27 -15.85
CA LYS A 83 3.75 21.60 -15.61
C LYS A 83 3.01 21.69 -14.28
N ARG A 84 2.78 20.56 -13.65
CA ARG A 84 1.96 20.49 -12.42
C ARG A 84 2.70 21.03 -11.18
N TRP A 85 4.01 20.89 -11.13
CA TRP A 85 4.83 21.19 -9.97
C TRP A 85 5.85 22.31 -10.25
N LYS A 86 6.38 22.87 -9.17
CA LYS A 86 7.49 23.84 -9.17
C LYS A 86 8.64 23.28 -8.33
N LEU A 87 9.86 23.81 -8.55
CA LEU A 87 11.00 23.50 -7.71
C LEU A 87 10.71 23.86 -6.26
N GLY A 88 11.03 22.95 -5.34
CA GLY A 88 10.78 23.09 -3.91
C GLY A 88 9.40 22.67 -3.44
N ASP A 89 8.47 22.34 -4.33
CA ASP A 89 7.16 21.79 -3.92
C ASP A 89 7.34 20.48 -3.17
N LYS A 90 6.60 20.34 -2.06
CA LYS A 90 6.60 19.14 -1.23
C LYS A 90 5.59 18.14 -1.77
N VAL A 91 6.07 16.96 -2.14
CA VAL A 91 5.26 15.91 -2.76
C VAL A 91 5.47 14.56 -2.11
N CYS A 92 4.45 13.71 -2.15
CA CYS A 92 4.60 12.27 -2.03
C CYS A 92 4.15 11.60 -3.33
N ALA A 93 4.81 10.51 -3.72
CA ALA A 93 4.57 9.92 -5.03
C ALA A 93 4.65 8.40 -5.03
N LEU A 94 3.77 7.77 -5.83
CA LEU A 94 3.91 6.38 -6.23
C LEU A 94 4.95 6.30 -7.35
N VAL A 95 5.95 5.44 -7.17
CA VAL A 95 7.01 5.21 -8.16
C VAL A 95 7.12 3.74 -8.56
N VAL A 96 7.76 3.45 -9.67
CA VAL A 96 7.93 2.06 -10.15
C VAL A 96 9.19 1.39 -9.60
N GLY A 97 10.00 2.13 -8.86
CA GLY A 97 11.27 1.79 -8.24
C GLY A 97 12.06 3.06 -7.99
N GLY A 98 13.24 2.93 -7.37
CA GLY A 98 14.13 4.07 -7.13
C GLY A 98 13.91 4.82 -5.82
N GLY A 99 12.90 4.45 -5.02
CA GLY A 99 12.59 5.15 -3.78
C GLY A 99 13.69 5.04 -2.71
N TYR A 100 14.51 4.01 -2.75
CA TYR A 100 15.63 3.85 -1.81
C TYR A 100 16.89 4.58 -2.31
N ALA A 101 16.75 5.88 -2.55
CA ALA A 101 17.79 6.72 -3.09
C ALA A 101 17.61 8.18 -2.66
N GLN A 102 18.68 8.98 -2.66
CA GLN A 102 18.61 10.40 -2.34
C GLN A 102 17.80 11.22 -3.35
N TYR A 103 17.71 10.76 -4.59
CA TYR A 103 16.87 11.34 -5.64
C TYR A 103 16.12 10.25 -6.39
N CYS A 104 14.85 10.49 -6.69
CA CYS A 104 14.00 9.54 -7.37
C CYS A 104 13.17 10.23 -8.45
N LEU A 105 13.00 9.57 -9.60
CA LEU A 105 12.08 10.01 -10.65
C LEU A 105 10.65 9.62 -10.30
N ALA A 106 9.72 10.53 -10.51
CA ALA A 106 8.29 10.27 -10.42
C ALA A 106 7.56 10.93 -11.60
N TYR A 107 6.52 10.28 -12.12
CA TYR A 107 5.60 10.98 -13.02
C TYR A 107 4.86 12.07 -12.26
N GLU A 108 4.79 13.28 -12.82
CA GLU A 108 4.13 14.43 -12.18
C GLU A 108 2.68 14.13 -11.75
N ASN A 109 1.97 13.30 -12.52
CA ASN A 109 0.59 12.89 -12.27
C ASN A 109 0.44 11.73 -11.26
N HIS A 110 1.54 11.13 -10.78
CA HIS A 110 1.53 10.13 -9.71
C HIS A 110 1.93 10.74 -8.36
N ALA A 111 2.28 12.01 -8.35
CA ALA A 111 2.62 12.78 -7.17
C ALA A 111 1.39 13.53 -6.63
N LEU A 112 1.32 13.62 -5.32
CA LEU A 112 0.29 14.32 -4.55
C LEU A 112 0.95 15.37 -3.66
N PRO A 113 0.31 16.54 -3.43
CA PRO A 113 0.88 17.58 -2.58
C PRO A 113 0.91 17.09 -1.11
N VAL A 114 2.00 17.34 -0.39
CA VAL A 114 2.05 17.02 1.04
C VAL A 114 1.30 18.08 1.83
N PRO A 115 0.19 17.73 2.53
CA PRO A 115 -0.53 18.67 3.36
C PRO A 115 0.30 19.12 4.55
N ALA A 116 0.09 20.35 5.05
CA ALA A 116 0.79 20.87 6.23
C ALA A 116 0.54 20.05 7.50
N SER A 117 -0.53 19.27 7.56
CA SER A 117 -0.87 18.36 8.65
C SER A 117 0.02 17.12 8.74
N LEU A 118 0.78 16.78 7.69
CA LEU A 118 1.64 15.60 7.63
C LEU A 118 3.12 15.95 7.66
N SER A 119 3.89 15.14 8.38
CA SER A 119 5.34 15.08 8.21
C SER A 119 5.70 14.36 6.90
N MET A 120 6.96 14.54 6.43
CA MET A 120 7.45 13.80 5.25
C MET A 120 7.48 12.29 5.47
N ILE A 121 7.72 11.82 6.70
CA ILE A 121 7.68 10.40 7.06
C ILE A 121 6.26 9.84 6.85
N GLU A 122 5.26 10.54 7.31
CA GLU A 122 3.86 10.14 7.12
C GLU A 122 3.46 10.22 5.64
N ALA A 123 3.84 11.27 4.96
CA ALA A 123 3.56 11.43 3.53
C ALA A 123 4.17 10.30 2.68
N ALA A 124 5.39 9.83 3.01
CA ALA A 124 6.03 8.71 2.32
C ALA A 124 5.35 7.36 2.57
N ALA A 125 4.49 7.25 3.56
CA ALA A 125 3.77 6.01 3.91
C ALA A 125 2.40 5.89 3.22
N ILE A 126 2.02 6.85 2.38
CA ILE A 126 0.70 6.94 1.76
C ILE A 126 0.63 6.29 0.37
N PRO A 127 1.50 6.61 -0.61
CA PRO A 127 1.22 6.33 -2.01
C PRO A 127 0.93 4.86 -2.33
N GLU A 128 1.78 3.93 -1.91
CA GLU A 128 1.63 2.52 -2.28
C GLU A 128 0.34 1.91 -1.72
N THR A 129 0.03 2.16 -0.45
CA THR A 129 -1.13 1.55 0.19
C THR A 129 -2.43 2.23 -0.19
N PHE A 130 -2.44 3.56 -0.32
CA PHE A 130 -3.65 4.29 -0.69
C PHE A 130 -4.02 4.09 -2.16
N PHE A 131 -3.03 4.09 -3.08
CA PHE A 131 -3.30 3.76 -4.49
C PHE A 131 -3.82 2.33 -4.64
N THR A 132 -3.24 1.37 -3.90
CA THR A 132 -3.68 -0.02 -3.90
C THR A 132 -5.10 -0.15 -3.36
N CYS A 133 -5.41 0.45 -2.21
CA CYS A 133 -6.74 0.39 -1.62
C CYS A 133 -7.76 1.14 -2.48
N TRP A 134 -7.44 2.34 -2.97
CA TRP A 134 -8.34 3.10 -3.82
C TRP A 134 -8.70 2.34 -5.09
N GLN A 135 -7.71 1.80 -5.79
CA GLN A 135 -7.94 0.98 -6.99
C GLN A 135 -8.84 -0.22 -6.69
N ASN A 136 -8.61 -0.94 -5.61
CA ASN A 136 -9.27 -2.21 -5.34
C ASN A 136 -10.63 -2.04 -4.66
N MET A 137 -10.79 -1.04 -3.80
CA MET A 137 -12.01 -0.86 -3.00
C MET A 137 -13.02 0.08 -3.64
N PHE A 138 -12.59 1.03 -4.51
CA PHE A 138 -13.45 2.10 -5.04
C PHE A 138 -13.51 2.16 -6.57
N MET A 139 -12.53 1.60 -7.28
CA MET A 139 -12.52 1.61 -8.75
C MET A 139 -12.84 0.25 -9.36
N ARG A 140 -12.43 -0.86 -8.72
CA ARG A 140 -12.65 -2.22 -9.19
C ARG A 140 -13.74 -2.95 -8.43
N ALA A 141 -13.87 -2.68 -7.17
CA ALA A 141 -14.97 -3.06 -6.31
C ALA A 141 -15.66 -1.79 -5.79
N SER A 142 -16.70 -1.95 -5.01
CA SER A 142 -17.43 -0.84 -4.38
C SER A 142 -18.13 -1.32 -3.12
N PHE A 143 -18.43 -0.37 -2.25
CA PHE A 143 -19.31 -0.54 -1.10
C PHE A 143 -20.07 0.76 -0.87
N ASN A 144 -21.16 0.70 -0.15
CA ASN A 144 -21.96 1.88 0.23
C ASN A 144 -21.78 2.19 1.71
N SER A 145 -22.17 3.38 2.12
CA SER A 145 -22.28 3.71 3.54
C SER A 145 -23.26 2.73 4.21
N GLY A 146 -22.86 2.16 5.36
CA GLY A 146 -23.59 1.14 6.09
C GLY A 146 -23.26 -0.30 5.68
N ASP A 147 -22.53 -0.52 4.58
CA ASP A 147 -22.07 -1.86 4.19
C ASP A 147 -20.98 -2.39 5.13
N TRP A 148 -20.79 -3.70 5.15
CA TRP A 148 -19.74 -4.36 5.90
C TRP A 148 -18.53 -4.67 5.01
N VAL A 149 -17.36 -4.23 5.44
CA VAL A 149 -16.07 -4.52 4.79
C VAL A 149 -15.22 -5.41 5.69
N LEU A 150 -14.86 -6.60 5.20
CA LEU A 150 -13.93 -7.51 5.87
C LEU A 150 -12.51 -7.24 5.36
N VAL A 151 -11.57 -6.94 6.26
CA VAL A 151 -10.18 -6.62 5.93
C VAL A 151 -9.26 -7.68 6.54
N HIS A 152 -8.64 -8.51 5.71
CA HIS A 152 -7.64 -9.46 6.18
C HIS A 152 -6.29 -8.78 6.41
N GLY A 153 -5.64 -9.15 7.53
CA GLY A 153 -4.36 -8.56 7.94
C GLY A 153 -4.50 -7.08 8.31
N GLY A 154 -5.49 -6.74 9.14
CA GLY A 154 -5.91 -5.39 9.51
C GLY A 154 -4.82 -4.47 10.06
N THR A 155 -3.67 -4.99 10.49
CA THR A 155 -2.53 -4.19 10.97
C THR A 155 -1.38 -4.07 9.97
N SER A 156 -1.49 -4.65 8.77
CA SER A 156 -0.55 -4.40 7.68
C SER A 156 -0.71 -2.98 7.12
N GLY A 157 0.24 -2.51 6.32
CA GLY A 157 0.09 -1.21 5.64
C GLY A 157 -1.20 -1.12 4.80
N ILE A 158 -1.55 -2.18 4.06
CA ILE A 158 -2.82 -2.28 3.33
C ILE A 158 -4.01 -2.31 4.31
N GLY A 159 -3.92 -3.14 5.36
CA GLY A 159 -5.01 -3.32 6.32
C GLY A 159 -5.36 -2.04 7.07
N THR A 160 -4.36 -1.32 7.60
CA THR A 160 -4.58 -0.04 8.29
C THR A 160 -5.21 1.00 7.36
N THR A 161 -4.73 1.09 6.11
CA THR A 161 -5.29 1.98 5.09
C THR A 161 -6.72 1.59 4.72
N ALA A 162 -6.99 0.30 4.50
CA ALA A 162 -8.33 -0.19 4.14
C ALA A 162 -9.37 0.07 5.26
N ILE A 163 -9.00 -0.14 6.53
CA ILE A 163 -9.86 0.17 7.69
C ILE A 163 -10.19 1.65 7.70
N MET A 164 -9.16 2.53 7.64
CA MET A 164 -9.36 3.98 7.68
C MET A 164 -10.23 4.49 6.52
N LEU A 165 -9.98 4.02 5.30
CA LEU A 165 -10.78 4.40 4.15
C LEU A 165 -12.21 3.87 4.25
N ALA A 166 -12.42 2.60 4.60
CA ALA A 166 -13.77 2.04 4.77
C ALA A 166 -14.58 2.84 5.81
N LYS A 167 -13.98 3.14 6.96
CA LYS A 167 -14.62 3.96 8.01
C LYS A 167 -14.91 5.38 7.56
N ALA A 168 -13.97 6.03 6.88
CA ALA A 168 -14.13 7.40 6.39
C ALA A 168 -15.25 7.52 5.35
N PHE A 169 -15.53 6.45 4.60
CA PHE A 169 -16.63 6.37 3.64
C PHE A 169 -17.89 5.68 4.20
N GLY A 170 -18.01 5.55 5.53
CA GLY A 170 -19.23 5.18 6.23
C GLY A 170 -19.50 3.68 6.34
N ALA A 171 -18.56 2.81 6.04
CA ALA A 171 -18.73 1.36 6.18
C ALA A 171 -18.54 0.90 7.63
N HIS A 172 -19.11 -0.27 7.96
CA HIS A 172 -18.72 -1.07 9.10
C HIS A 172 -17.53 -1.95 8.73
N VAL A 173 -16.61 -2.18 9.67
CA VAL A 173 -15.37 -2.90 9.38
C VAL A 173 -15.15 -4.08 10.31
N ILE A 174 -14.92 -5.25 9.72
CA ILE A 174 -14.39 -6.42 10.40
C ILE A 174 -12.92 -6.55 9.97
N ALA A 175 -12.00 -6.69 10.92
CA ALA A 175 -10.58 -6.87 10.61
C ALA A 175 -10.05 -8.19 11.20
N THR A 176 -9.21 -8.91 10.46
CA THR A 176 -8.49 -10.06 11.01
C THR A 176 -7.06 -9.68 11.37
N ALA A 177 -6.55 -10.19 12.49
CA ALA A 177 -5.19 -9.96 12.96
C ALA A 177 -4.65 -11.19 13.70
N GLY A 178 -3.33 -11.26 13.90
CA GLY A 178 -2.67 -12.48 14.44
C GLY A 178 -2.34 -12.44 15.93
N SER A 179 -2.81 -11.44 16.67
CA SER A 179 -2.65 -11.36 18.13
C SER A 179 -3.69 -10.43 18.75
N ALA A 180 -3.91 -10.55 20.06
CA ALA A 180 -4.82 -9.66 20.80
C ALA A 180 -4.39 -8.19 20.71
N GLU A 181 -3.09 -7.89 20.79
CA GLU A 181 -2.53 -6.55 20.62
C GLU A 181 -2.86 -5.96 19.23
N LYS A 182 -2.70 -6.76 18.18
CA LYS A 182 -3.03 -6.35 16.82
C LYS A 182 -4.53 -6.18 16.59
N CYS A 183 -5.36 -7.00 17.22
CA CYS A 183 -6.82 -6.79 17.20
C CYS A 183 -7.20 -5.47 17.88
N GLU A 184 -6.57 -5.15 19.00
CA GLU A 184 -6.80 -3.88 19.69
C GLU A 184 -6.35 -2.68 18.85
N ALA A 185 -5.21 -2.79 18.17
CA ALA A 185 -4.75 -1.78 17.23
C ALA A 185 -5.74 -1.57 16.08
N ALA A 186 -6.29 -2.65 15.52
CA ALA A 186 -7.32 -2.56 14.48
C ALA A 186 -8.60 -1.87 14.98
N ARG A 187 -9.06 -2.14 16.21
CA ARG A 187 -10.20 -1.44 16.83
C ARG A 187 -9.93 0.06 16.99
N LYS A 188 -8.73 0.42 17.46
CA LYS A 188 -8.32 1.84 17.59
C LYS A 188 -8.31 2.58 16.26
N LEU A 189 -8.09 1.88 15.14
CA LEU A 189 -8.17 2.43 13.79
C LEU A 189 -9.61 2.53 13.27
N GLY A 190 -10.58 2.00 14.00
CA GLY A 190 -11.99 2.07 13.67
C GLY A 190 -12.63 0.75 13.25
N ALA A 191 -11.96 -0.40 13.34
CA ALA A 191 -12.61 -1.67 13.11
C ALA A 191 -13.68 -1.93 14.19
N ASP A 192 -14.93 -2.16 13.76
CA ASP A 192 -16.06 -2.44 14.64
C ASP A 192 -15.90 -3.84 15.28
N VAL A 193 -15.33 -4.78 14.54
CA VAL A 193 -15.00 -6.12 14.99
C VAL A 193 -13.55 -6.45 14.62
N ALA A 194 -12.76 -6.99 15.55
CA ALA A 194 -11.42 -7.47 15.27
C ALA A 194 -11.29 -8.92 15.74
N VAL A 195 -10.89 -9.80 14.83
CA VAL A 195 -10.84 -11.25 14.97
C VAL A 195 -9.40 -11.72 15.03
N ASN A 196 -9.02 -12.41 16.08
CA ASN A 196 -7.73 -13.09 16.13
C ASN A 196 -7.83 -14.43 15.37
N TYR A 197 -7.39 -14.43 14.10
CA TYR A 197 -7.51 -15.61 13.24
C TYR A 197 -6.77 -16.86 13.72
N LYS A 198 -5.94 -16.77 14.78
CA LYS A 198 -5.28 -17.92 15.40
C LYS A 198 -6.17 -18.65 16.40
N THR A 199 -7.15 -17.97 16.96
CA THR A 199 -8.02 -18.50 18.04
C THR A 199 -9.50 -18.39 17.74
N GLU A 200 -9.88 -17.65 16.69
CA GLU A 200 -11.27 -17.36 16.33
C GLU A 200 -11.53 -17.62 14.85
N ASP A 201 -12.75 -17.98 14.51
CA ASP A 201 -13.19 -18.15 13.13
C ASP A 201 -13.79 -16.86 12.57
N PHE A 202 -13.10 -16.27 11.58
CA PHE A 202 -13.55 -15.02 10.97
C PHE A 202 -14.84 -15.16 10.18
N VAL A 203 -15.18 -16.37 9.66
CA VAL A 203 -16.45 -16.61 8.97
C VAL A 203 -17.60 -16.52 9.96
N ALA A 204 -17.49 -17.21 11.10
CA ALA A 204 -18.47 -17.15 12.16
C ALA A 204 -18.63 -15.73 12.73
N ALA A 205 -17.51 -15.05 12.99
CA ALA A 205 -17.49 -13.66 13.47
C ALA A 205 -18.13 -12.70 12.47
N THR A 206 -17.87 -12.87 11.17
CA THR A 206 -18.50 -12.07 10.11
C THR A 206 -20.01 -12.30 10.08
N ARG A 207 -20.45 -13.54 10.11
CA ARG A 207 -21.89 -13.87 10.15
C ARG A 207 -22.59 -13.28 11.37
N GLN A 208 -21.96 -13.36 12.52
CA GLN A 208 -22.50 -12.78 13.75
C GLN A 208 -22.63 -11.25 13.63
N ALA A 209 -21.59 -10.56 13.21
CA ALA A 209 -21.58 -9.11 13.08
C ALA A 209 -22.59 -8.60 12.04
N THR A 210 -22.82 -9.36 10.98
CA THR A 210 -23.69 -8.99 9.86
C THR A 210 -25.10 -9.60 9.96
N GLU A 211 -25.48 -10.14 11.11
CA GLU A 211 -26.79 -10.83 11.30
C GLU A 211 -27.05 -11.91 10.23
N GLY A 212 -26.01 -12.64 9.85
CA GLY A 212 -26.06 -13.70 8.85
C GLY A 212 -25.93 -13.25 7.39
N LYS A 213 -25.94 -11.94 7.11
CA LYS A 213 -25.90 -11.41 5.72
C LYS A 213 -24.54 -11.57 5.04
N GLY A 214 -23.44 -11.53 5.80
CA GLY A 214 -22.07 -11.57 5.27
C GLY A 214 -21.51 -10.20 4.91
N ALA A 215 -20.22 -10.16 4.52
CA ALA A 215 -19.51 -8.94 4.14
C ALA A 215 -19.78 -8.55 2.69
N ASN A 216 -20.06 -7.28 2.44
CA ASN A 216 -20.31 -6.73 1.10
C ASN A 216 -19.02 -6.62 0.28
N LEU A 217 -17.90 -6.26 0.94
CA LEU A 217 -16.56 -6.24 0.35
C LEU A 217 -15.58 -6.98 1.26
N ILE A 218 -14.72 -7.79 0.67
CA ILE A 218 -13.61 -8.46 1.35
C ILE A 218 -12.30 -8.01 0.70
N VAL A 219 -11.40 -7.43 1.49
CA VAL A 219 -10.04 -7.07 1.06
C VAL A 219 -9.11 -8.19 1.49
N ASP A 220 -8.63 -8.97 0.51
CA ASP A 220 -7.81 -10.15 0.77
C ASP A 220 -6.35 -9.95 0.36
N ILE A 221 -5.46 -10.04 1.35
CA ILE A 221 -4.00 -10.06 1.17
C ILE A 221 -3.41 -11.46 1.45
N VAL A 222 -4.24 -12.43 1.82
CA VAL A 222 -3.82 -13.74 2.33
C VAL A 222 -3.81 -14.80 1.24
N GLY A 223 -4.93 -15.00 0.55
CA GLY A 223 -5.07 -16.06 -0.45
C GLY A 223 -5.13 -17.46 0.18
N GLY A 224 -4.63 -18.48 -0.53
CA GLY A 224 -4.66 -19.86 -0.04
C GLY A 224 -6.07 -20.29 0.40
N ASP A 225 -6.14 -20.95 1.54
CA ASP A 225 -7.42 -21.46 2.09
C ASP A 225 -8.43 -20.37 2.48
N TYR A 226 -7.99 -19.10 2.56
CA TYR A 226 -8.90 -17.98 2.79
C TYR A 226 -9.89 -17.77 1.63
N ILE A 227 -9.54 -18.17 0.42
CA ILE A 227 -10.37 -17.95 -0.78
C ILE A 227 -11.75 -18.62 -0.62
N ASP A 228 -11.82 -19.91 -0.24
CA ASP A 228 -13.10 -20.59 -0.03
C ASP A 228 -13.87 -20.01 1.15
N ARG A 229 -13.17 -19.73 2.23
CA ARG A 229 -13.75 -19.11 3.43
C ARG A 229 -14.29 -17.70 3.17
N ASN A 230 -13.65 -16.94 2.27
CA ASN A 230 -14.14 -15.64 1.80
C ASN A 230 -15.46 -15.78 1.05
N TYR A 231 -15.61 -16.80 0.19
CA TYR A 231 -16.90 -17.08 -0.46
C TYR A 231 -18.00 -17.40 0.56
N GLU A 232 -17.63 -18.05 1.67
CA GLU A 232 -18.57 -18.32 2.76
C GLU A 232 -18.93 -17.06 3.55
N ALA A 233 -17.94 -16.19 3.85
CA ALA A 233 -18.13 -14.98 4.64
C ALA A 233 -18.79 -13.83 3.85
N ALA A 234 -18.72 -13.85 2.52
CA ALA A 234 -19.29 -12.80 1.67
C ALA A 234 -20.82 -12.77 1.72
N ALA A 235 -21.38 -11.58 1.57
CA ALA A 235 -22.82 -11.36 1.35
C ALA A 235 -23.24 -11.80 -0.06
N ASP A 236 -24.54 -11.86 -0.30
CA ASP A 236 -25.09 -11.97 -1.65
C ASP A 236 -24.68 -10.75 -2.48
N ASN A 237 -24.22 -10.98 -3.72
CA ASN A 237 -23.58 -10.00 -4.60
C ASN A 237 -22.29 -9.39 -4.03
N GLY A 238 -21.71 -10.03 -2.99
CA GLY A 238 -20.49 -9.58 -2.33
C GLY A 238 -19.28 -9.56 -3.27
N GLN A 239 -18.33 -8.72 -2.96
CA GLN A 239 -17.14 -8.50 -3.76
C GLN A 239 -15.89 -8.92 -2.98
N ILE A 240 -14.96 -9.60 -3.62
CA ILE A 240 -13.67 -9.97 -3.07
C ILE A 240 -12.58 -9.30 -3.89
N ALA A 241 -11.81 -8.43 -3.26
CA ALA A 241 -10.67 -7.74 -3.84
C ALA A 241 -9.37 -8.44 -3.41
N GLN A 242 -8.82 -9.28 -4.29
CA GLN A 242 -7.54 -9.94 -4.08
C GLN A 242 -6.38 -8.98 -4.34
N VAL A 243 -5.65 -8.63 -3.30
CA VAL A 243 -4.54 -7.66 -3.34
C VAL A 243 -3.18 -8.35 -3.29
N SER A 244 -3.07 -9.46 -2.52
CA SER A 244 -1.82 -10.21 -2.36
C SER A 244 -2.12 -11.67 -1.99
N PHE A 245 -1.05 -12.48 -1.88
CA PHE A 245 -1.10 -13.91 -1.56
C PHE A 245 0.00 -14.24 -0.55
N THR A 246 -0.19 -13.93 0.74
CA THR A 246 0.82 -14.25 1.76
C THR A 246 0.88 -15.74 2.08
N GLU A 247 -0.25 -16.45 1.96
CA GLU A 247 -0.37 -17.91 2.12
C GLU A 247 -0.35 -18.66 0.76
N GLY A 248 -0.02 -17.95 -0.32
CA GLY A 248 0.14 -18.52 -1.64
C GLY A 248 -1.06 -18.32 -2.57
N PRO A 249 -0.83 -18.43 -3.91
CA PRO A 249 -1.83 -18.12 -4.93
C PRO A 249 -2.73 -19.31 -5.31
N LYS A 250 -2.47 -20.50 -4.78
CA LYS A 250 -3.24 -21.71 -5.11
C LYS A 250 -4.21 -22.02 -3.96
N ALA A 251 -5.46 -22.36 -4.31
CA ALA A 251 -6.48 -22.73 -3.37
C ALA A 251 -7.45 -23.78 -3.97
N THR A 252 -8.11 -24.53 -3.09
CA THR A 252 -9.32 -25.29 -3.44
C THR A 252 -10.51 -24.49 -2.95
N ALA A 253 -11.49 -24.25 -3.82
CA ALA A 253 -12.68 -23.47 -3.46
C ALA A 253 -13.98 -24.11 -3.99
N ASN A 254 -15.05 -23.97 -3.23
CA ASN A 254 -16.39 -24.37 -3.64
C ASN A 254 -17.06 -23.28 -4.49
N PHE A 255 -16.93 -23.38 -5.80
CA PHE A 255 -17.51 -22.43 -6.74
C PHE A 255 -19.05 -22.38 -6.75
N ALA A 256 -19.74 -23.36 -6.14
CA ALA A 256 -21.18 -23.26 -5.96
C ALA A 256 -21.56 -22.02 -5.12
N ARG A 257 -20.77 -21.69 -4.10
CA ARG A 257 -20.98 -20.47 -3.28
C ARG A 257 -20.84 -19.20 -4.12
N LEU A 258 -19.82 -19.15 -5.01
CA LEU A 258 -19.60 -18.01 -5.90
C LEU A 258 -20.82 -17.80 -6.81
N MET A 259 -21.35 -18.89 -7.40
CA MET A 259 -22.53 -18.84 -8.27
C MET A 259 -23.79 -18.47 -7.50
N GLN A 260 -24.08 -19.17 -6.38
CA GLN A 260 -25.31 -18.99 -5.60
C GLN A 260 -25.44 -17.60 -5.02
N LYS A 261 -24.34 -17.04 -4.54
CA LYS A 261 -24.27 -15.68 -3.97
C LYS A 261 -23.97 -14.61 -5.03
N ARG A 262 -23.77 -14.95 -6.30
CA ARG A 262 -23.43 -14.01 -7.39
C ARG A 262 -22.21 -13.16 -7.07
N LEU A 263 -21.14 -13.78 -6.51
CA LEU A 263 -19.96 -13.09 -6.04
C LEU A 263 -19.13 -12.54 -7.20
N HIS A 264 -18.47 -11.41 -6.95
CA HIS A 264 -17.43 -10.84 -7.82
C HIS A 264 -16.07 -11.01 -7.17
N HIS A 265 -15.25 -11.95 -7.65
CA HIS A 265 -13.88 -12.09 -7.21
C HIS A 265 -12.95 -11.43 -8.24
N THR A 266 -12.29 -10.35 -7.85
CA THR A 266 -11.39 -9.56 -8.70
C THR A 266 -10.02 -9.43 -8.06
N GLY A 267 -8.99 -9.23 -8.87
CA GLY A 267 -7.63 -8.97 -8.40
C GLY A 267 -6.93 -7.95 -9.28
N SER A 268 -5.89 -7.34 -8.74
CA SER A 268 -5.09 -6.39 -9.52
C SER A 268 -3.64 -6.34 -9.04
N THR A 269 -2.78 -5.87 -9.95
CA THR A 269 -1.42 -5.43 -9.64
C THR A 269 -1.33 -3.94 -9.95
N LEU A 270 -0.57 -3.19 -9.18
CA LEU A 270 -0.44 -1.75 -9.35
C LEU A 270 0.82 -1.37 -10.15
N ARG A 271 1.95 -1.99 -9.84
CA ARG A 271 3.26 -1.61 -10.39
C ARG A 271 3.32 -1.58 -11.92
N PRO A 272 2.79 -2.60 -12.67
CA PRO A 272 2.84 -2.63 -14.14
C PRO A 272 1.76 -1.79 -14.82
N ARG A 273 0.88 -1.10 -14.09
CA ARG A 273 -0.16 -0.24 -14.66
C ARG A 273 0.46 0.92 -15.44
N THR A 274 -0.23 1.37 -16.48
CA THR A 274 0.16 2.51 -17.29
C THR A 274 0.19 3.81 -16.50
N VAL A 275 0.90 4.81 -17.01
CA VAL A 275 0.94 6.15 -16.41
C VAL A 275 -0.47 6.72 -16.28
N ALA A 276 -1.31 6.58 -17.33
CA ALA A 276 -2.67 7.09 -17.33
C ALA A 276 -3.58 6.42 -16.28
N GLU A 277 -3.47 5.10 -16.09
CA GLU A 277 -4.24 4.38 -15.07
C GLU A 277 -3.84 4.83 -13.66
N LYS A 278 -2.53 4.95 -13.37
CA LYS A 278 -2.06 5.45 -12.06
C LYS A 278 -2.43 6.91 -11.82
N ALA A 279 -2.40 7.74 -12.86
CA ALA A 279 -2.86 9.13 -12.77
C ALA A 279 -4.36 9.21 -12.45
N ALA A 280 -5.19 8.30 -12.97
CA ALA A 280 -6.61 8.24 -12.62
C ALA A 280 -6.81 7.86 -11.14
N ILE A 281 -6.00 6.94 -10.61
CA ILE A 281 -6.00 6.58 -9.18
C ILE A 281 -5.59 7.79 -8.34
N ALA A 282 -4.48 8.46 -8.71
CA ALA A 282 -3.99 9.66 -8.01
C ALA A 282 -5.06 10.76 -7.92
N ARG A 283 -5.74 11.07 -9.04
CA ARG A 283 -6.84 12.05 -9.05
C ARG A 283 -7.97 11.65 -8.11
N GLY A 284 -8.40 10.38 -8.14
CA GLY A 284 -9.47 9.91 -7.24
C GLY A 284 -9.10 10.06 -5.76
N ILE A 285 -7.84 9.78 -5.40
CA ILE A 285 -7.32 9.99 -4.04
C ILE A 285 -7.29 11.49 -3.72
N GLU A 286 -6.75 12.31 -4.61
CA GLU A 286 -6.64 13.76 -4.42
C GLU A 286 -8.02 14.41 -4.23
N ASP A 287 -9.00 14.01 -5.03
CA ASP A 287 -10.34 14.57 -4.99
C ASP A 287 -11.15 14.12 -3.74
N LYS A 288 -10.98 12.86 -3.32
CA LYS A 288 -11.89 12.25 -2.32
C LYS A 288 -11.23 11.97 -0.97
N VAL A 289 -9.93 11.68 -0.94
CA VAL A 289 -9.22 11.27 0.28
C VAL A 289 -8.39 12.43 0.84
N TRP A 290 -7.79 13.26 -0.03
CA TRP A 290 -6.90 14.35 0.40
C TRP A 290 -7.55 15.37 1.31
N PRO A 291 -8.81 15.79 1.10
CA PRO A 291 -9.51 16.63 2.08
C PRO A 291 -9.55 16.02 3.49
N LEU A 292 -9.80 14.71 3.58
CA LEU A 292 -9.84 13.98 4.85
C LEU A 292 -8.47 13.88 5.53
N VAL A 293 -7.41 13.74 4.72
CA VAL A 293 -6.02 13.79 5.20
C VAL A 293 -5.65 15.18 5.70
N ALA A 294 -6.01 16.22 4.95
CA ALA A 294 -5.75 17.61 5.34
C ALA A 294 -6.47 18.00 6.66
N GLU A 295 -7.68 17.49 6.87
CA GLU A 295 -8.45 17.65 8.10
C GLU A 295 -7.97 16.75 9.26
N GLY A 296 -6.99 15.88 9.04
CA GLY A 296 -6.48 14.95 10.04
C GLY A 296 -7.40 13.76 10.37
N LYS A 297 -8.47 13.56 9.60
CA LYS A 297 -9.40 12.43 9.76
C LYS A 297 -8.79 11.10 9.29
N ILE A 298 -7.86 11.16 8.35
CA ILE A 298 -7.08 10.01 7.86
C ILE A 298 -5.61 10.34 8.08
N ARG A 299 -4.89 9.48 8.78
CA ARG A 299 -3.46 9.61 9.04
C ARG A 299 -2.77 8.24 8.98
N PRO A 300 -1.71 8.06 8.18
CA PRO A 300 -1.05 6.77 8.08
C PRO A 300 -0.43 6.37 9.42
N VAL A 301 -0.45 5.07 9.70
CA VAL A 301 0.15 4.49 10.90
C VAL A 301 1.61 4.18 10.62
N ILE A 302 2.52 4.73 11.40
CA ILE A 302 3.96 4.47 11.31
C ILE A 302 4.36 3.52 12.43
N ASP A 303 4.88 2.34 12.06
CA ASP A 303 5.45 1.37 13.01
C ASP A 303 6.83 1.80 13.47
N SER A 304 7.70 2.08 12.52
CA SER A 304 9.12 2.40 12.80
C SER A 304 9.78 3.13 11.64
N THR A 305 10.86 3.83 11.95
CA THR A 305 11.70 4.51 10.96
C THR A 305 13.13 3.99 11.05
N PHE A 306 13.82 3.96 9.92
CA PHE A 306 15.21 3.57 9.82
C PHE A 306 15.94 4.55 8.90
N PRO A 307 17.20 4.94 9.16
CA PRO A 307 18.03 5.61 8.18
C PRO A 307 18.14 4.79 6.88
N LEU A 308 18.29 5.45 5.73
CA LEU A 308 18.38 4.79 4.42
C LEU A 308 19.42 3.65 4.42
N GLU A 309 20.58 3.86 5.01
CA GLU A 309 21.67 2.88 5.10
C GLU A 309 21.29 1.64 5.90
N GLN A 310 20.25 1.71 6.72
CA GLN A 310 19.70 0.61 7.50
C GLN A 310 18.51 -0.07 6.82
N ALA A 311 18.34 0.05 5.51
CA ALA A 311 17.28 -0.61 4.75
C ALA A 311 17.24 -2.13 4.96
N SER A 312 18.38 -2.76 5.22
CA SER A 312 18.50 -4.17 5.60
C SER A 312 17.70 -4.46 6.90
N ALA A 313 17.88 -3.65 7.94
CA ALA A 313 17.16 -3.79 9.22
C ALA A 313 15.66 -3.51 9.05
N ALA A 314 15.29 -2.53 8.22
CA ALA A 314 13.89 -2.24 7.89
C ALA A 314 13.19 -3.42 7.19
N HIS A 315 13.88 -4.09 6.25
CA HIS A 315 13.37 -5.31 5.61
C HIS A 315 13.27 -6.48 6.60
N ALA A 316 14.27 -6.68 7.44
CA ALA A 316 14.22 -7.69 8.51
C ALA A 316 13.00 -7.46 9.43
N ARG A 317 12.74 -6.19 9.85
CA ARG A 317 11.56 -5.83 10.64
C ARG A 317 10.26 -6.20 9.92
N MET A 318 10.15 -5.92 8.61
CA MET A 318 8.98 -6.27 7.82
C MET A 318 8.78 -7.80 7.75
N GLU A 319 9.85 -8.57 7.62
CA GLU A 319 9.78 -10.04 7.52
C GLU A 319 9.33 -10.71 8.80
N THR A 320 9.52 -10.09 9.98
CA THR A 320 8.95 -10.61 11.24
C THR A 320 7.43 -10.61 11.24
N SER A 321 6.79 -9.84 10.38
CA SER A 321 5.34 -9.61 10.37
C SER A 321 4.77 -9.11 11.71
N GLN A 322 5.60 -8.54 12.60
CA GLN A 322 5.18 -8.00 13.91
C GLN A 322 4.80 -6.51 13.85
N HIS A 323 5.18 -5.81 12.79
CA HIS A 323 4.88 -4.39 12.60
C HIS A 323 3.37 -4.11 12.53
N ILE A 324 2.99 -2.89 12.92
CA ILE A 324 1.64 -2.34 12.82
C ILE A 324 1.71 -1.07 11.97
N GLY A 325 1.16 -1.11 10.76
CA GLY A 325 1.25 -0.02 9.81
C GLY A 325 2.48 -0.07 8.92
N LYS A 326 3.11 1.07 8.71
CA LYS A 326 4.19 1.28 7.74
C LYS A 326 5.57 1.41 8.39
N ILE A 327 6.55 0.86 7.73
CA ILE A 327 7.98 1.07 8.02
C ILE A 327 8.49 2.09 7.00
N VAL A 328 9.29 3.05 7.43
CA VAL A 328 9.74 4.16 6.58
C VAL A 328 11.26 4.34 6.71
N LEU A 329 11.93 4.50 5.57
CA LEU A 329 13.33 4.92 5.49
C LEU A 329 13.40 6.45 5.50
N THR A 330 14.38 7.02 6.21
CA THR A 330 14.64 8.46 6.29
C THR A 330 16.00 8.81 5.66
N LEU A 331 16.08 9.96 4.99
CA LEU A 331 17.25 10.42 4.27
C LEU A 331 17.72 11.79 4.78
#